data_605fe5cba9787b244b790c589ad46f74
#
_entry.id   605fe5cba9787b244b790c589ad46f74
#
_cell.length_a   1.000
_cell.length_b   1.000
_cell.length_c   1.000
_cell.angle_alpha   90.00
_cell.angle_beta   90.00
_cell.angle_gamma   90.00
#
_symmetry.space_group_name_H-M   'P 1'
#
loop_
_entity.id
_entity.type
_entity.pdbx_description
1 polymer ?
#
loop_
_entity_poly.entity_id
_entity_poly.type
_entity_poly.pdbx_seq_one_letter_code
_entity_poly.pdbx_strand_id
1 'polypeptide(L)'
;MMMLPGKGFLVWLAGLSVLGFLATDMYLPAFTAIQQDLNTPASAVSASLSLFLAGFALAQLVWGPLSDRFGRRPILLCGLGLFAFGCLGMLWVRDGTTLLVLRFVQAVGVCAAAVSWQTLVTGYYPAQRVNRIFATIMPLVGLSPALAPLLGSWILAHSHWQTIFMVLFVITLLLMLPALRLKKPVKKQHPHATPVTFGLLLRSRFYCGNVTIYAACSASFFAWLTGSPFILSALGYGPTAIGLSYVPQTIAFLLGGYGCRAALQRWQGPRMLPWLLALYALSVVAVWLVSFIPQVSLTLLLVPFCVMAMANGAIYPIVVAQALSPFPQGAGRAAALQNTLQLGLCFFASLLVSTLIATPLLTTTSVMLLTALLAGLGYWVQKQAIK
;
A
#
# COMPACT_ATOMS: atom_id res chain seq x y z
N MET A 1 29.82 12.49 -20.02
CA MET A 1 29.96 11.89 -18.68
C MET A 1 28.81 12.43 -17.82
N MET A 2 27.77 11.63 -17.57
CA MET A 2 26.65 12.04 -16.74
C MET A 2 27.15 12.02 -15.28
N MET A 3 27.21 13.18 -14.64
CA MET A 3 27.50 13.22 -13.20
C MET A 3 26.47 12.35 -12.45
N LEU A 4 26.95 11.41 -11.65
CA LEU A 4 26.10 10.56 -10.84
C LEU A 4 25.28 11.45 -9.89
N PRO A 5 23.98 11.17 -9.75
CA PRO A 5 23.14 11.95 -8.83
C PRO A 5 23.69 11.87 -7.40
N GLY A 6 23.83 13.03 -6.75
CA GLY A 6 24.35 13.13 -5.39
C GLY A 6 23.41 12.56 -4.31
N LYS A 7 23.85 12.55 -3.05
CA LYS A 7 23.08 12.07 -1.89
C LYS A 7 21.68 12.74 -1.79
N GLY A 8 21.57 14.04 -2.12
CA GLY A 8 20.30 14.75 -2.13
C GLY A 8 19.25 14.18 -3.10
N PHE A 9 19.68 13.67 -4.26
CA PHE A 9 18.78 13.03 -5.22
C PHE A 9 18.25 11.70 -4.67
N LEU A 10 19.07 10.94 -3.92
CA LEU A 10 18.64 9.71 -3.27
C LEU A 10 17.60 9.98 -2.17
N VAL A 11 17.83 11.01 -1.34
CA VAL A 11 16.86 11.43 -0.31
C VAL A 11 15.54 11.86 -0.93
N TRP A 12 15.60 12.60 -2.04
CA TRP A 12 14.41 13.00 -2.79
C TRP A 12 13.64 11.80 -3.35
N LEU A 13 14.32 10.80 -3.94
CA LEU A 13 13.69 9.56 -4.41
C LEU A 13 13.05 8.77 -3.26
N ALA A 14 13.71 8.72 -2.10
CA ALA A 14 13.16 8.12 -0.90
C ALA A 14 11.88 8.86 -0.46
N GLY A 15 11.88 10.19 -0.46
CA GLY A 15 10.68 11.01 -0.18
C GLY A 15 9.53 10.71 -1.13
N LEU A 16 9.78 10.60 -2.45
CA LEU A 16 8.75 10.22 -3.43
C LEU A 16 8.20 8.81 -3.19
N SER A 17 9.07 7.87 -2.78
CA SER A 17 8.65 6.47 -2.55
C SER A 17 7.74 6.30 -1.33
N VAL A 18 7.95 7.14 -0.30
CA VAL A 18 7.21 7.06 0.96
C VAL A 18 5.94 7.92 0.95
N LEU A 19 5.85 8.93 0.07
CA LEU A 19 4.76 9.91 0.04
C LEU A 19 3.37 9.25 -0.03
N GLY A 20 3.21 8.18 -0.82
CA GLY A 20 1.95 7.45 -0.94
C GLY A 20 1.53 6.78 0.38
N PHE A 21 2.47 6.23 1.12
CA PHE A 21 2.21 5.61 2.43
C PHE A 21 1.91 6.68 3.49
N LEU A 22 2.63 7.80 3.48
CA LEU A 22 2.31 8.94 4.35
C LEU A 22 0.88 9.42 4.10
N ALA A 23 0.48 9.56 2.83
CA ALA A 23 -0.86 9.98 2.44
C ALA A 23 -1.94 8.97 2.86
N THR A 24 -1.63 7.67 2.92
CA THR A 24 -2.56 6.61 3.29
C THR A 24 -2.68 6.46 4.80
N ASP A 25 -1.57 6.54 5.53
CA ASP A 25 -1.51 6.02 6.90
C ASP A 25 -1.48 7.12 7.97
N MET A 26 -0.99 8.34 7.66
CA MET A 26 -0.88 9.42 8.65
C MET A 26 -2.22 9.85 9.26
N TYR A 27 -3.31 9.78 8.50
CA TYR A 27 -4.61 10.26 8.96
C TYR A 27 -5.46 9.18 9.65
N LEU A 28 -5.03 7.91 9.65
CA LEU A 28 -5.76 6.81 10.28
C LEU A 28 -6.10 7.08 11.76
N PRO A 29 -5.17 7.57 12.61
CA PRO A 29 -5.48 7.89 14.00
C PRO A 29 -6.51 9.02 14.15
N ALA A 30 -6.73 9.82 13.11
CA ALA A 30 -7.65 10.95 13.13
C ALA A 30 -9.09 10.59 12.70
N PHE A 31 -9.40 9.33 12.36
CA PHE A 31 -10.73 8.94 11.84
C PHE A 31 -11.88 9.38 12.74
N THR A 32 -11.76 9.16 14.04
CA THR A 32 -12.80 9.55 15.00
C THR A 32 -12.91 11.07 15.16
N ALA A 33 -11.78 11.78 15.13
CA ALA A 33 -11.78 13.24 15.16
C ALA A 33 -12.42 13.84 13.90
N ILE A 34 -12.14 13.30 12.72
CA ILE A 34 -12.75 13.70 11.44
C ILE A 34 -14.27 13.43 11.47
N GLN A 35 -14.68 12.25 11.98
CA GLN A 35 -16.08 11.89 12.10
C GLN A 35 -16.86 12.90 12.96
N GLN A 36 -16.30 13.29 14.09
CA GLN A 36 -16.90 14.23 15.02
C GLN A 36 -16.95 15.66 14.45
N ASP A 37 -15.83 16.13 13.88
CA ASP A 37 -15.71 17.49 13.36
C ASP A 37 -16.62 17.74 12.15
N LEU A 38 -16.71 16.76 11.23
CA LEU A 38 -17.56 16.84 10.03
C LEU A 38 -19.02 16.39 10.29
N ASN A 39 -19.34 15.95 11.49
CA ASN A 39 -20.65 15.38 11.83
C ASN A 39 -21.14 14.36 10.77
N THR A 40 -20.24 13.46 10.38
CA THR A 40 -20.47 12.49 9.31
C THR A 40 -20.45 11.06 9.86
N PRO A 41 -21.13 10.09 9.23
CA PRO A 41 -21.10 8.71 9.72
C PRO A 41 -19.70 8.09 9.58
N ALA A 42 -19.36 7.16 10.47
CA ALA A 42 -18.10 6.42 10.45
C ALA A 42 -17.84 5.74 9.09
N SER A 43 -18.90 5.27 8.42
CA SER A 43 -18.85 4.69 7.09
C SER A 43 -18.29 5.64 6.02
N ALA A 44 -18.58 6.94 6.10
CA ALA A 44 -18.08 7.94 5.17
C ALA A 44 -16.57 8.18 5.40
N VAL A 45 -16.14 8.26 6.67
CA VAL A 45 -14.71 8.44 6.99
C VAL A 45 -13.90 7.21 6.57
N SER A 46 -14.36 6.01 6.90
CA SER A 46 -13.67 4.77 6.48
C SER A 46 -13.69 4.58 4.96
N ALA A 47 -14.79 4.95 4.27
CA ALA A 47 -14.87 4.94 2.81
C ALA A 47 -13.85 5.89 2.14
N SER A 48 -13.36 6.90 2.86
CA SER A 48 -12.33 7.80 2.33
C SER A 48 -11.01 7.06 2.02
N LEU A 49 -10.66 6.04 2.81
CA LEU A 49 -9.54 5.14 2.52
C LEU A 49 -9.85 4.25 1.32
N SER A 50 -11.07 3.71 1.23
CA SER A 50 -11.49 2.88 0.09
C SER A 50 -11.40 3.65 -1.22
N LEU A 51 -11.93 4.88 -1.27
CA LEU A 51 -11.87 5.72 -2.46
C LEU A 51 -10.44 6.15 -2.81
N PHE A 52 -9.57 6.33 -1.80
CA PHE A 52 -8.15 6.54 -2.04
C PHE A 52 -7.53 5.34 -2.75
N LEU A 53 -7.80 4.11 -2.31
CA LEU A 53 -7.31 2.90 -2.96
C LEU A 53 -7.83 2.75 -4.40
N ALA A 54 -9.10 3.07 -4.64
CA ALA A 54 -9.69 3.07 -5.99
C ALA A 54 -9.01 4.09 -6.90
N GLY A 55 -8.85 5.33 -6.44
CA GLY A 55 -8.17 6.39 -7.18
C GLY A 55 -6.72 6.02 -7.50
N PHE A 56 -6.02 5.43 -6.54
CA PHE A 56 -4.64 4.99 -6.72
C PHE A 56 -4.54 3.84 -7.74
N ALA A 57 -5.43 2.83 -7.67
CA ALA A 57 -5.46 1.71 -8.60
C ALA A 57 -5.74 2.15 -10.05
N LEU A 58 -6.74 3.02 -10.23
CA LEU A 58 -7.09 3.56 -11.55
C LEU A 58 -5.98 4.44 -12.12
N ALA A 59 -5.38 5.28 -11.27
CA ALA A 59 -4.31 6.19 -11.68
C ALA A 59 -3.05 5.45 -12.14
N GLN A 60 -2.74 4.27 -11.60
CA GLN A 60 -1.61 3.46 -12.06
C GLN A 60 -1.72 3.08 -13.56
N LEU A 61 -2.93 2.79 -14.03
CA LEU A 61 -3.18 2.44 -15.43
C LEU A 61 -3.01 3.67 -16.35
N VAL A 62 -3.20 4.86 -15.83
CA VAL A 62 -3.16 6.12 -16.59
C VAL A 62 -1.75 6.73 -16.57
N TRP A 63 -1.13 6.86 -15.40
CA TRP A 63 0.17 7.54 -15.28
C TRP A 63 1.32 6.85 -15.99
N GLY A 64 1.30 5.50 -16.08
CA GLY A 64 2.33 4.75 -16.81
C GLY A 64 2.40 5.18 -18.28
N PRO A 65 1.35 4.93 -19.09
CA PRO A 65 1.30 5.34 -20.49
C PRO A 65 1.50 6.85 -20.72
N LEU A 66 0.94 7.70 -19.86
CA LEU A 66 1.13 9.15 -19.96
C LEU A 66 2.61 9.53 -19.76
N SER A 67 3.29 8.88 -18.79
CA SER A 67 4.72 9.13 -18.53
C SER A 67 5.60 8.74 -19.72
N ASP A 68 5.24 7.65 -20.43
CA ASP A 68 5.93 7.21 -21.63
C ASP A 68 5.73 8.19 -22.80
N ARG A 69 4.53 8.77 -22.93
CA ARG A 69 4.18 9.71 -24.01
C ARG A 69 4.70 11.14 -23.77
N PHE A 70 4.43 11.70 -22.60
CA PHE A 70 4.72 13.12 -22.29
C PHE A 70 6.05 13.31 -21.55
N GLY A 71 6.63 12.22 -21.03
CA GLY A 71 7.86 12.25 -20.25
C GLY A 71 7.61 12.31 -18.74
N ARG A 72 8.59 11.87 -17.98
CA ARG A 72 8.47 11.67 -16.52
C ARG A 72 8.29 12.95 -15.72
N ARG A 73 9.00 14.05 -16.13
CA ARG A 73 8.97 15.32 -15.41
C ARG A 73 7.58 15.97 -15.38
N PRO A 74 6.92 16.23 -16.54
CA PRO A 74 5.59 16.87 -16.53
C PRO A 74 4.55 16.01 -15.80
N ILE A 75 4.61 14.68 -15.94
CA ILE A 75 3.67 13.76 -15.27
C ILE A 75 3.87 13.78 -13.75
N LEU A 76 5.12 13.73 -13.28
CA LEU A 76 5.42 13.82 -11.85
C LEU A 76 4.95 15.16 -11.26
N LEU A 77 5.21 16.28 -11.95
CA LEU A 77 4.78 17.60 -11.51
C LEU A 77 3.26 17.76 -11.51
N CYS A 78 2.58 17.24 -12.54
CA CYS A 78 1.12 17.24 -12.61
C CYS A 78 0.52 16.44 -11.45
N GLY A 79 1.05 15.23 -11.19
CA GLY A 79 0.57 14.41 -10.08
C GLY A 79 0.84 15.02 -8.70
N LEU A 80 2.04 15.53 -8.47
CA LEU A 80 2.36 16.22 -7.21
C LEU A 80 1.51 17.50 -7.04
N GLY A 81 1.27 18.25 -8.12
CA GLY A 81 0.38 19.43 -8.09
C GLY A 81 -1.05 19.05 -7.75
N LEU A 82 -1.57 17.97 -8.34
CA LEU A 82 -2.90 17.45 -8.04
C LEU A 82 -3.01 16.97 -6.58
N PHE A 83 -1.97 16.28 -6.08
CA PHE A 83 -1.91 15.85 -4.68
C PHE A 83 -1.85 17.06 -3.72
N ALA A 84 -1.02 18.06 -4.02
CA ALA A 84 -0.92 19.29 -3.25
C ALA A 84 -2.27 20.03 -3.21
N PHE A 85 -2.95 20.13 -4.35
CA PHE A 85 -4.29 20.71 -4.44
C PHE A 85 -5.29 19.96 -3.55
N GLY A 86 -5.30 18.64 -3.61
CA GLY A 86 -6.15 17.80 -2.76
C GLY A 86 -5.83 17.96 -1.26
N CYS A 87 -4.54 18.07 -0.88
CA CYS A 87 -4.14 18.31 0.51
C CYS A 87 -4.56 19.72 0.98
N LEU A 88 -4.37 20.73 0.14
CA LEU A 88 -4.79 22.09 0.46
C LEU A 88 -6.32 22.18 0.63
N GLY A 89 -7.08 21.53 -0.26
CA GLY A 89 -8.54 21.47 -0.17
C GLY A 89 -9.05 20.89 1.15
N MET A 90 -8.31 19.95 1.78
CA MET A 90 -8.69 19.37 3.07
C MET A 90 -8.78 20.38 4.21
N LEU A 91 -8.17 21.56 4.09
CA LEU A 91 -8.22 22.61 5.11
C LEU A 91 -9.60 23.26 5.22
N TRP A 92 -10.40 23.18 4.16
CA TRP A 92 -11.76 23.78 4.08
C TRP A 92 -12.88 22.75 3.96
N VAL A 93 -12.58 21.46 4.18
CA VAL A 93 -13.60 20.41 4.17
C VAL A 93 -14.59 20.63 5.31
N ARG A 94 -15.88 20.52 4.99
CA ARG A 94 -16.99 20.69 5.97
C ARG A 94 -18.02 19.55 5.93
N ASP A 95 -17.86 18.59 5.02
CA ASP A 95 -18.78 17.48 4.82
C ASP A 95 -18.06 16.21 4.33
N GLY A 96 -18.71 15.07 4.55
CA GLY A 96 -18.16 13.77 4.16
C GLY A 96 -17.99 13.59 2.66
N THR A 97 -18.84 14.19 1.83
CA THR A 97 -18.75 14.05 0.36
C THR A 97 -17.51 14.74 -0.17
N THR A 98 -17.26 15.98 0.26
CA THR A 98 -16.05 16.73 -0.10
C THR A 98 -14.78 16.00 0.36
N LEU A 99 -14.82 15.40 1.58
CA LEU A 99 -13.74 14.53 2.08
C LEU A 99 -13.44 13.40 1.08
N LEU A 100 -14.48 12.66 0.66
CA LEU A 100 -14.35 11.53 -0.25
C LEU A 100 -13.76 11.93 -1.61
N VAL A 101 -14.27 13.01 -2.20
CA VAL A 101 -13.79 13.54 -3.49
C VAL A 101 -12.31 13.94 -3.39
N LEU A 102 -11.93 14.69 -2.35
CA LEU A 102 -10.54 15.12 -2.19
C LEU A 102 -9.60 13.95 -1.92
N ARG A 103 -10.03 12.92 -1.19
CA ARG A 103 -9.23 11.70 -1.00
C ARG A 103 -8.99 10.96 -2.32
N PHE A 104 -9.98 10.89 -3.20
CA PHE A 104 -9.81 10.35 -4.55
C PHE A 104 -8.81 11.18 -5.36
N VAL A 105 -8.94 12.51 -5.35
CA VAL A 105 -8.02 13.43 -6.05
C VAL A 105 -6.58 13.28 -5.53
N GLN A 106 -6.40 13.20 -4.21
CA GLN A 106 -5.10 12.94 -3.58
C GLN A 106 -4.49 11.62 -4.06
N ALA A 107 -5.29 10.56 -4.12
CA ALA A 107 -4.83 9.25 -4.55
C ALA A 107 -4.34 9.26 -6.00
N VAL A 108 -5.13 9.87 -6.91
CA VAL A 108 -4.74 10.06 -8.31
C VAL A 108 -3.43 10.82 -8.40
N GLY A 109 -3.30 11.92 -7.65
CA GLY A 109 -2.09 12.76 -7.66
C GLY A 109 -0.85 12.04 -7.16
N VAL A 110 -0.90 11.44 -5.96
CA VAL A 110 0.26 10.80 -5.33
C VAL A 110 0.73 9.54 -6.06
N CYS A 111 -0.16 8.87 -6.78
CA CYS A 111 0.17 7.71 -7.59
C CYS A 111 1.24 8.03 -8.65
N ALA A 112 1.26 9.23 -9.21
CA ALA A 112 2.30 9.66 -10.14
C ALA A 112 3.71 9.62 -9.50
N ALA A 113 3.85 9.98 -8.23
CA ALA A 113 5.12 9.87 -7.49
C ALA A 113 5.50 8.40 -7.29
N ALA A 114 4.54 7.56 -6.89
CA ALA A 114 4.75 6.13 -6.67
C ALA A 114 5.20 5.37 -7.94
N VAL A 115 4.64 5.71 -9.09
CA VAL A 115 5.06 5.13 -10.39
C VAL A 115 6.39 5.70 -10.86
N SER A 116 6.64 7.01 -10.60
CA SER A 116 7.81 7.71 -11.14
C SER A 116 9.11 7.37 -10.42
N TRP A 117 9.14 7.18 -9.10
CA TRP A 117 10.40 7.00 -8.39
C TRP A 117 11.20 5.78 -8.87
N GLN A 118 10.53 4.64 -9.12
CA GLN A 118 11.17 3.42 -9.62
C GLN A 118 11.77 3.63 -11.01
N THR A 119 11.00 4.30 -11.89
CA THR A 119 11.46 4.58 -13.24
C THR A 119 12.57 5.63 -13.27
N LEU A 120 12.60 6.57 -12.31
CA LEU A 120 13.69 7.52 -12.14
C LEU A 120 14.97 6.81 -11.69
N VAL A 121 14.90 5.86 -10.73
CA VAL A 121 16.05 5.04 -10.33
C VAL A 121 16.66 4.34 -11.54
N THR A 122 15.86 3.63 -12.33
CA THR A 122 16.35 2.89 -13.51
C THR A 122 16.82 3.80 -14.65
N GLY A 123 16.33 5.05 -14.70
CA GLY A 123 16.71 6.02 -15.72
C GLY A 123 17.98 6.82 -15.42
N TYR A 124 18.26 7.10 -14.16
CA TYR A 124 19.37 7.96 -13.74
C TYR A 124 20.58 7.21 -13.19
N TYR A 125 20.41 5.96 -12.72
CA TYR A 125 21.50 5.15 -12.20
C TYR A 125 21.89 4.06 -13.20
N PRO A 126 23.19 3.72 -13.29
CA PRO A 126 23.65 2.57 -14.08
C PRO A 126 23.11 1.26 -13.49
N ALA A 127 22.87 0.25 -14.35
CA ALA A 127 22.25 -1.03 -13.98
C ALA A 127 22.89 -1.69 -12.75
N GLN A 128 24.22 -1.60 -12.61
CA GLN A 128 24.98 -2.17 -11.50
C GLN A 128 24.67 -1.54 -10.14
N ARG A 129 24.15 -0.29 -10.13
CA ARG A 129 23.82 0.45 -8.89
C ARG A 129 22.33 0.42 -8.56
N VAL A 130 21.46 0.10 -9.52
CA VAL A 130 20.01 0.10 -9.35
C VAL A 130 19.59 -0.75 -8.14
N ASN A 131 20.09 -1.99 -8.04
CA ASN A 131 19.77 -2.89 -6.92
C ASN A 131 20.19 -2.31 -5.57
N ARG A 132 21.34 -1.64 -5.51
CA ARG A 132 21.83 -0.99 -4.27
C ARG A 132 20.92 0.19 -3.85
N ILE A 133 20.46 0.97 -4.83
CA ILE A 133 19.53 2.10 -4.57
C ILE A 133 18.19 1.58 -4.05
N PHE A 134 17.62 0.55 -4.70
CA PHE A 134 16.39 -0.08 -4.20
C PHE A 134 16.58 -0.65 -2.79
N ALA A 135 17.69 -1.34 -2.53
CA ALA A 135 18.01 -1.88 -1.20
C ALA A 135 18.13 -0.78 -0.12
N THR A 136 18.47 0.45 -0.50
CA THR A 136 18.55 1.59 0.42
C THR A 136 17.17 2.22 0.67
N ILE A 137 16.30 2.29 -0.34
CA ILE A 137 14.97 2.93 -0.24
C ILE A 137 13.91 1.98 0.35
N MET A 138 13.94 0.69 0.01
CA MET A 138 12.91 -0.28 0.42
C MET A 138 12.71 -0.41 1.94
N PRO A 139 13.74 -0.35 2.81
CA PRO A 139 13.53 -0.35 4.25
C PRO A 139 12.71 0.85 4.75
N LEU A 140 12.86 2.04 4.14
CA LEU A 140 12.08 3.23 4.49
C LEU A 140 10.60 3.03 4.10
N VAL A 141 10.35 2.45 2.91
CA VAL A 141 9.00 2.07 2.49
C VAL A 141 8.39 1.06 3.46
N GLY A 142 9.17 0.06 3.89
CA GLY A 142 8.72 -0.96 4.85
C GLY A 142 8.45 -0.41 6.28
N LEU A 143 9.11 0.68 6.66
CA LEU A 143 8.90 1.34 7.95
C LEU A 143 7.75 2.36 7.94
N SER A 144 7.32 2.82 6.76
CA SER A 144 6.33 3.88 6.65
C SER A 144 4.98 3.55 7.29
N PRO A 145 4.45 2.31 7.26
CA PRO A 145 3.21 1.97 7.95
C PRO A 145 3.26 2.09 9.49
N ALA A 146 4.46 2.10 10.08
CA ALA A 146 4.61 2.42 11.50
C ALA A 146 4.82 3.92 11.73
N LEU A 147 5.72 4.53 10.96
CA LEU A 147 6.11 5.93 11.16
C LEU A 147 4.99 6.91 10.79
N ALA A 148 4.23 6.62 9.75
CA ALA A 148 3.18 7.53 9.28
C ALA A 148 2.04 7.69 10.31
N PRO A 149 1.43 6.63 10.87
CA PRO A 149 0.41 6.79 11.91
C PRO A 149 0.96 7.42 13.20
N LEU A 150 2.24 7.15 13.55
CA LEU A 150 2.88 7.80 14.70
C LEU A 150 3.02 9.31 14.51
N LEU A 151 3.46 9.73 13.33
CA LEU A 151 3.51 11.16 12.98
C LEU A 151 2.10 11.77 12.99
N GLY A 152 1.12 11.08 12.44
CA GLY A 152 -0.27 11.50 12.43
C GLY A 152 -0.85 11.66 13.82
N SER A 153 -0.64 10.69 14.70
CA SER A 153 -1.10 10.74 16.09
C SER A 153 -0.40 11.83 16.90
N TRP A 154 0.90 12.05 16.67
CA TRP A 154 1.65 13.15 17.30
C TRP A 154 1.11 14.52 16.86
N ILE A 155 0.86 14.72 15.57
CA ILE A 155 0.25 15.96 15.05
C ILE A 155 -1.11 16.18 15.68
N LEU A 156 -1.96 15.14 15.71
CA LEU A 156 -3.31 15.21 16.25
C LEU A 156 -3.32 15.53 17.77
N ALA A 157 -2.31 15.06 18.51
CA ALA A 157 -2.19 15.36 19.94
C ALA A 157 -1.84 16.84 20.21
N HIS A 158 -1.24 17.55 19.23
CA HIS A 158 -0.78 18.94 19.40
C HIS A 158 -1.55 19.94 18.53
N SER A 159 -2.44 19.45 17.63
CA SER A 159 -3.14 20.29 16.66
C SER A 159 -4.42 19.62 16.16
N HIS A 160 -5.03 20.16 15.11
CA HIS A 160 -6.23 19.61 14.46
C HIS A 160 -5.86 18.60 13.36
N TRP A 161 -6.82 17.74 12.98
CA TRP A 161 -6.62 16.73 11.94
C TRP A 161 -6.24 17.32 10.58
N GLN A 162 -6.71 18.53 10.26
CA GLN A 162 -6.36 19.26 9.02
C GLN A 162 -4.85 19.52 8.91
N THR A 163 -4.16 19.67 10.05
CA THR A 163 -2.70 19.90 10.09
C THR A 163 -1.93 18.74 9.46
N ILE A 164 -2.45 17.51 9.52
CA ILE A 164 -1.88 16.34 8.85
C ILE A 164 -1.78 16.60 7.34
N PHE A 165 -2.84 17.12 6.74
CA PHE A 165 -2.87 17.44 5.31
C PHE A 165 -2.05 18.66 4.96
N MET A 166 -1.91 19.64 5.86
CA MET A 166 -0.99 20.75 5.70
C MET A 166 0.48 20.27 5.67
N VAL A 167 0.85 19.36 6.55
CA VAL A 167 2.19 18.75 6.55
C VAL A 167 2.44 18.00 5.24
N LEU A 168 1.48 17.20 4.77
CA LEU A 168 1.58 16.51 3.48
C LEU A 168 1.70 17.49 2.30
N PHE A 169 0.97 18.61 2.34
CA PHE A 169 1.07 19.69 1.36
C PHE A 169 2.49 20.26 1.32
N VAL A 170 3.05 20.62 2.48
CA VAL A 170 4.41 21.17 2.57
C VAL A 170 5.45 20.17 2.07
N ILE A 171 5.37 18.91 2.49
CA ILE A 171 6.26 17.84 1.99
C ILE A 171 6.17 17.74 0.46
N THR A 172 4.97 17.82 -0.09
CA THR A 172 4.75 17.75 -1.54
C THR A 172 5.40 18.90 -2.27
N LEU A 173 5.27 20.15 -1.77
CA LEU A 173 5.93 21.31 -2.34
C LEU A 173 7.46 21.15 -2.33
N LEU A 174 8.01 20.64 -1.21
CA LEU A 174 9.46 20.38 -1.11
C LEU A 174 9.91 19.33 -2.13
N LEU A 175 9.09 18.29 -2.37
CA LEU A 175 9.38 17.28 -3.38
C LEU A 175 9.20 17.78 -4.83
N MET A 176 8.38 18.80 -5.06
CA MET A 176 8.23 19.44 -6.37
C MET A 176 9.47 20.24 -6.78
N LEU A 177 10.19 20.86 -5.84
CA LEU A 177 11.35 21.71 -6.15
C LEU A 177 12.45 20.96 -6.95
N PRO A 178 12.93 19.77 -6.54
CA PRO A 178 13.88 19.02 -7.33
C PRO A 178 13.27 18.48 -8.65
N ALA A 179 11.96 18.16 -8.65
CA ALA A 179 11.27 17.71 -9.85
C ALA A 179 11.29 18.77 -10.97
N LEU A 180 11.22 20.07 -10.61
CA LEU A 180 11.34 21.20 -11.56
C LEU A 180 12.70 21.24 -12.27
N ARG A 181 13.76 20.71 -11.65
CA ARG A 181 15.13 20.69 -12.18
C ARG A 181 15.47 19.39 -12.92
N LEU A 182 14.55 18.43 -13.01
CA LEU A 182 14.78 17.18 -13.74
C LEU A 182 15.07 17.45 -15.21
N LYS A 183 16.23 16.98 -15.68
CA LYS A 183 16.56 16.98 -17.10
C LYS A 183 15.83 15.83 -17.81
N LYS A 184 15.53 15.98 -19.10
CA LYS A 184 14.92 14.90 -19.88
C LYS A 184 15.89 13.70 -19.87
N PRO A 185 15.49 12.51 -19.37
CA PRO A 185 16.34 11.34 -19.49
C PRO A 185 16.47 10.98 -20.98
N VAL A 186 17.67 10.50 -21.37
CA VAL A 186 17.90 9.96 -22.68
C VAL A 186 16.98 8.76 -22.88
N LYS A 187 16.13 8.80 -23.91
CA LYS A 187 15.26 7.69 -24.30
C LYS A 187 16.14 6.47 -24.58
N LYS A 188 16.23 5.51 -23.69
CA LYS A 188 16.69 4.16 -24.03
C LYS A 188 15.56 3.49 -24.80
N GLN A 189 15.69 3.44 -26.12
CA GLN A 189 14.86 2.58 -26.95
C GLN A 189 15.20 1.12 -26.54
N HIS A 190 14.25 0.43 -25.92
CA HIS A 190 14.37 -1.02 -25.81
C HIS A 190 13.98 -1.61 -27.17
N PRO A 191 14.84 -2.49 -27.76
CA PRO A 191 14.51 -3.16 -29.01
C PRO A 191 13.27 -4.03 -28.84
N HIS A 192 12.50 -4.17 -29.89
CA HIS A 192 11.27 -4.92 -30.08
C HIS A 192 11.17 -6.24 -29.28
N ALA A 193 10.62 -6.18 -28.06
CA ALA A 193 10.09 -7.36 -27.41
C ALA A 193 8.62 -7.51 -27.83
N THR A 194 8.22 -8.71 -28.19
CA THR A 194 6.82 -9.05 -28.45
C THR A 194 5.97 -8.58 -27.27
N PRO A 195 4.96 -7.74 -27.48
CA PRO A 195 4.22 -7.14 -26.40
C PRO A 195 3.42 -8.21 -25.65
N VAL A 196 3.81 -8.53 -24.43
CA VAL A 196 2.98 -9.33 -23.51
C VAL A 196 1.68 -8.58 -23.28
N THR A 197 0.56 -9.12 -23.79
CA THR A 197 -0.76 -8.50 -23.63
C THR A 197 -1.37 -8.83 -22.27
N PHE A 198 -2.21 -7.96 -21.72
CA PHE A 198 -2.96 -8.23 -20.48
C PHE A 198 -3.81 -9.49 -20.59
N GLY A 199 -4.39 -9.77 -21.76
CA GLY A 199 -5.16 -11.00 -22.00
C GLY A 199 -4.34 -12.28 -21.85
N LEU A 200 -3.05 -12.27 -22.25
CA LEU A 200 -2.14 -13.40 -22.06
C LEU A 200 -1.86 -13.63 -20.58
N LEU A 201 -1.65 -12.56 -19.80
CA LEU A 201 -1.42 -12.63 -18.37
C LEU A 201 -2.62 -13.23 -17.64
N LEU A 202 -3.83 -12.74 -17.94
CA LEU A 202 -5.07 -13.20 -17.32
C LEU A 202 -5.45 -14.65 -17.70
N ARG A 203 -4.95 -15.17 -18.82
CA ARG A 203 -5.11 -16.59 -19.20
C ARG A 203 -4.14 -17.52 -18.46
N SER A 204 -3.07 -17.00 -17.91
CA SER A 204 -2.10 -17.79 -17.14
C SER A 204 -2.62 -18.08 -15.73
N ARG A 205 -3.06 -19.32 -15.50
CA ARG A 205 -3.50 -19.78 -14.17
C ARG A 205 -2.42 -19.58 -13.09
N PHE A 206 -1.15 -19.81 -13.46
CA PHE A 206 -0.03 -19.63 -12.56
C PHE A 206 0.12 -18.17 -12.15
N TYR A 207 0.03 -17.23 -13.10
CA TYR A 207 0.07 -15.80 -12.82
C TYR A 207 -1.13 -15.37 -11.96
N CYS A 208 -2.35 -15.72 -12.38
CA CYS A 208 -3.58 -15.35 -11.67
C CYS A 208 -3.60 -15.89 -10.25
N GLY A 209 -3.17 -17.15 -10.02
CA GLY A 209 -3.11 -17.74 -8.70
C GLY A 209 -2.18 -16.97 -7.76
N ASN A 210 -0.95 -16.64 -8.21
CA ASN A 210 -0.01 -15.84 -7.41
C ASN A 210 -0.52 -14.42 -7.15
N VAL A 211 -1.11 -13.76 -8.16
CA VAL A 211 -1.69 -12.41 -8.01
C VAL A 211 -2.86 -12.43 -7.04
N THR A 212 -3.72 -13.47 -7.08
CA THR A 212 -4.83 -13.63 -6.15
C THR A 212 -4.35 -13.79 -4.72
N ILE A 213 -3.30 -14.59 -4.46
CA ILE A 213 -2.71 -14.71 -3.12
C ILE A 213 -2.20 -13.36 -2.64
N TYR A 214 -1.40 -12.67 -3.48
CA TYR A 214 -0.84 -11.36 -3.14
C TYR A 214 -1.93 -10.33 -2.84
N ALA A 215 -2.94 -10.25 -3.70
CA ALA A 215 -4.05 -9.32 -3.55
C ALA A 215 -4.90 -9.62 -2.31
N ALA A 216 -5.19 -10.89 -2.04
CA ALA A 216 -5.97 -11.32 -0.88
C ALA A 216 -5.26 -11.03 0.44
N CYS A 217 -3.97 -11.36 0.56
CA CYS A 217 -3.17 -11.04 1.73
C CYS A 217 -3.08 -9.51 1.97
N SER A 218 -2.93 -8.73 0.90
CA SER A 218 -2.93 -7.26 0.99
C SER A 218 -4.30 -6.72 1.39
N ALA A 219 -5.38 -7.26 0.82
CA ALA A 219 -6.75 -6.85 1.11
C ALA A 219 -7.13 -7.09 2.59
N SER A 220 -6.65 -8.17 3.19
CA SER A 220 -6.79 -8.44 4.63
C SER A 220 -6.16 -7.33 5.47
N PHE A 221 -4.96 -6.89 5.11
CA PHE A 221 -4.27 -5.81 5.80
C PHE A 221 -5.01 -4.48 5.64
N PHE A 222 -5.50 -4.14 4.43
CA PHE A 222 -6.26 -2.91 4.21
C PHE A 222 -7.66 -2.94 4.85
N ALA A 223 -8.29 -4.10 4.98
CA ALA A 223 -9.51 -4.26 5.78
C ALA A 223 -9.24 -3.87 7.23
N TRP A 224 -8.13 -4.32 7.81
CA TRP A 224 -7.71 -3.93 9.15
C TRP A 224 -7.40 -2.43 9.24
N LEU A 225 -6.66 -1.84 8.31
CA LEU A 225 -6.37 -0.40 8.30
C LEU A 225 -7.67 0.44 8.29
N THR A 226 -8.70 -0.03 7.58
CA THR A 226 -9.99 0.66 7.48
C THR A 226 -10.79 0.57 8.79
N GLY A 227 -10.82 -0.60 9.42
CA GLY A 227 -11.65 -0.88 10.60
C GLY A 227 -10.96 -0.58 11.93
N SER A 228 -9.64 -0.76 12.01
CA SER A 228 -8.91 -0.70 13.29
C SER A 228 -9.02 0.64 14.04
N PRO A 229 -9.07 1.83 13.41
CA PRO A 229 -9.27 3.06 14.15
C PRO A 229 -10.59 3.08 14.93
N PHE A 230 -11.67 2.57 14.34
CA PHE A 230 -12.97 2.48 14.99
C PHE A 230 -13.03 1.35 16.04
N ILE A 231 -12.40 0.21 15.75
CA ILE A 231 -12.29 -0.91 16.71
C ILE A 231 -11.56 -0.44 17.97
N LEU A 232 -10.41 0.19 17.81
CA LEU A 232 -9.58 0.62 18.94
C LEU A 232 -10.22 1.78 19.69
N SER A 233 -10.86 2.71 18.98
CA SER A 233 -11.63 3.79 19.62
C SER A 233 -12.82 3.25 20.43
N ALA A 234 -13.55 2.26 19.92
CA ALA A 234 -14.64 1.62 20.65
C ALA A 234 -14.15 0.85 21.90
N LEU A 235 -12.89 0.41 21.90
CA LEU A 235 -12.24 -0.18 23.09
C LEU A 235 -11.67 0.87 24.05
N GLY A 236 -11.87 2.18 23.80
CA GLY A 236 -11.43 3.27 24.65
C GLY A 236 -10.00 3.75 24.41
N TYR A 237 -9.34 3.30 23.33
CA TYR A 237 -7.99 3.76 23.01
C TYR A 237 -8.01 5.08 22.24
N GLY A 238 -7.21 6.04 22.70
CA GLY A 238 -7.03 7.34 22.04
C GLY A 238 -6.12 7.27 20.80
N PRO A 239 -6.02 8.39 20.03
CA PRO A 239 -5.26 8.46 18.78
C PRO A 239 -3.80 8.03 18.91
N THR A 240 -3.14 8.39 20.02
CA THR A 240 -1.74 8.01 20.28
C THR A 240 -1.58 6.48 20.39
N ALA A 241 -2.47 5.82 21.14
CA ALA A 241 -2.45 4.37 21.28
C ALA A 241 -2.78 3.66 19.96
N ILE A 242 -3.71 4.22 19.15
CA ILE A 242 -4.02 3.74 17.81
C ILE A 242 -2.77 3.84 16.92
N GLY A 243 -2.08 4.97 16.89
CA GLY A 243 -0.84 5.13 16.13
C GLY A 243 0.25 4.15 16.57
N LEU A 244 0.45 3.97 17.89
CA LEU A 244 1.42 3.02 18.46
C LEU A 244 1.09 1.56 18.12
N SER A 245 -0.17 1.20 17.95
CA SER A 245 -0.59 -0.17 17.62
C SER A 245 -0.05 -0.67 16.28
N TYR A 246 0.26 0.23 15.34
CA TYR A 246 0.81 -0.13 14.03
C TYR A 246 2.31 -0.46 14.09
N VAL A 247 3.03 -0.08 15.14
CA VAL A 247 4.47 -0.35 15.27
C VAL A 247 4.78 -1.85 15.36
N PRO A 248 4.19 -2.64 16.28
CA PRO A 248 4.47 -4.07 16.37
C PRO A 248 4.08 -4.82 15.10
N GLN A 249 3.01 -4.39 14.41
CA GLN A 249 2.57 -4.96 13.13
C GLN A 249 3.64 -4.77 12.04
N THR A 250 4.20 -3.57 11.95
CA THR A 250 5.27 -3.26 10.98
C THR A 250 6.55 -4.01 11.28
N ILE A 251 6.94 -4.10 12.57
CA ILE A 251 8.11 -4.90 12.98
C ILE A 251 7.90 -6.37 12.59
N ALA A 252 6.73 -6.92 12.87
CA ALA A 252 6.40 -8.31 12.52
C ALA A 252 6.46 -8.55 11.00
N PHE A 253 5.93 -7.61 10.18
CA PHE A 253 6.02 -7.67 8.73
C PHE A 253 7.47 -7.68 8.24
N LEU A 254 8.31 -6.79 8.78
CA LEU A 254 9.73 -6.74 8.44
C LEU A 254 10.47 -8.00 8.85
N LEU A 255 10.21 -8.53 10.06
CA LEU A 255 10.78 -9.79 10.52
C LEU A 255 10.39 -10.94 9.59
N GLY A 256 9.14 -10.98 9.12
CA GLY A 256 8.69 -11.95 8.12
C GLY A 256 9.45 -11.84 6.81
N GLY A 257 9.61 -10.62 6.29
CA GLY A 257 10.34 -10.35 5.04
C GLY A 257 11.81 -10.71 5.11
N TYR A 258 12.51 -10.27 6.15
CA TYR A 258 13.94 -10.60 6.36
C TYR A 258 14.13 -12.08 6.69
N GLY A 259 13.24 -12.67 7.50
CA GLY A 259 13.24 -14.09 7.79
C GLY A 259 13.05 -14.95 6.54
N CYS A 260 12.12 -14.56 5.67
CA CYS A 260 11.92 -15.20 4.37
C CYS A 260 13.19 -15.11 3.50
N ARG A 261 13.83 -13.94 3.42
CA ARG A 261 15.08 -13.76 2.67
C ARG A 261 16.18 -14.70 3.17
N ALA A 262 16.33 -14.85 4.48
CA ALA A 262 17.29 -15.77 5.08
C ALA A 262 16.91 -17.25 4.80
N ALA A 263 15.62 -17.57 4.91
CA ALA A 263 15.13 -18.93 4.65
C ALA A 263 15.28 -19.34 3.17
N LEU A 264 15.11 -18.43 2.23
CA LEU A 264 15.28 -18.67 0.79
C LEU A 264 16.73 -19.02 0.37
N GLN A 265 17.72 -18.81 1.26
CA GLN A 265 19.08 -19.30 1.04
C GLN A 265 19.18 -20.84 1.21
N ARG A 266 18.26 -21.45 1.96
CA ARG A 266 18.25 -22.89 2.27
C ARG A 266 17.04 -23.64 1.70
N TRP A 267 15.92 -22.93 1.52
CA TRP A 267 14.63 -23.53 1.15
C TRP A 267 14.08 -22.87 -0.11
N GLN A 268 13.37 -23.61 -0.92
CA GLN A 268 12.72 -23.09 -2.13
C GLN A 268 11.39 -22.41 -1.77
N GLY A 269 11.13 -21.23 -2.33
CA GLY A 269 9.90 -20.46 -2.11
C GLY A 269 8.61 -21.27 -2.31
N PRO A 270 8.46 -22.05 -3.41
CA PRO A 270 7.27 -22.89 -3.61
C PRO A 270 7.02 -23.93 -2.51
N ARG A 271 8.06 -24.43 -1.83
CA ARG A 271 7.94 -25.38 -0.70
C ARG A 271 7.53 -24.69 0.60
N MET A 272 7.91 -23.42 0.78
CA MET A 272 7.57 -22.64 1.97
C MET A 272 6.15 -22.09 1.91
N LEU A 273 5.65 -21.74 0.72
CA LEU A 273 4.39 -21.04 0.51
C LEU A 273 3.18 -21.71 1.20
N PRO A 274 2.93 -23.03 1.12
CA PRO A 274 1.78 -23.64 1.78
C PRO A 274 1.81 -23.49 3.31
N TRP A 275 2.98 -23.59 3.93
CA TRP A 275 3.14 -23.41 5.38
C TRP A 275 2.91 -21.96 5.81
N LEU A 276 3.38 -21.01 5.01
CA LEU A 276 3.15 -19.58 5.25
C LEU A 276 1.68 -19.21 5.07
N LEU A 277 0.99 -19.79 4.07
CA LEU A 277 -0.45 -19.61 3.89
C LEU A 277 -1.27 -20.26 5.01
N ALA A 278 -0.84 -21.41 5.52
CA ALA A 278 -1.47 -22.02 6.69
C ALA A 278 -1.31 -21.14 7.93
N LEU A 279 -0.10 -20.61 8.19
CA LEU A 279 0.16 -19.67 9.28
C LEU A 279 -0.69 -18.41 9.13
N TYR A 280 -0.77 -17.85 7.93
CA TYR A 280 -1.63 -16.69 7.61
C TYR A 280 -3.10 -17.00 7.89
N ALA A 281 -3.63 -18.12 7.39
CA ALA A 281 -5.03 -18.51 7.58
C ALA A 281 -5.36 -18.73 9.06
N LEU A 282 -4.50 -19.45 9.80
CA LEU A 282 -4.68 -19.69 11.23
C LEU A 282 -4.68 -18.39 12.03
N SER A 283 -3.79 -17.44 11.71
CA SER A 283 -3.74 -16.15 12.40
C SER A 283 -4.98 -15.29 12.10
N VAL A 284 -5.48 -15.31 10.86
CA VAL A 284 -6.74 -14.62 10.50
C VAL A 284 -7.94 -15.24 11.23
N VAL A 285 -8.02 -16.59 11.29
CA VAL A 285 -9.06 -17.27 12.05
C VAL A 285 -8.96 -16.91 13.54
N ALA A 286 -7.75 -16.84 14.11
CA ALA A 286 -7.56 -16.42 15.49
C ALA A 286 -8.07 -14.99 15.73
N VAL A 287 -7.75 -14.03 14.85
CA VAL A 287 -8.29 -12.66 14.94
C VAL A 287 -9.81 -12.65 14.85
N TRP A 288 -10.39 -13.45 13.96
CA TRP A 288 -11.84 -13.55 13.79
C TRP A 288 -12.51 -14.14 15.04
N LEU A 289 -11.94 -15.18 15.66
CA LEU A 289 -12.46 -15.77 16.91
C LEU A 289 -12.44 -14.80 18.08
N VAL A 290 -11.48 -13.87 18.13
CA VAL A 290 -11.45 -12.80 19.15
C VAL A 290 -12.70 -11.93 19.10
N SER A 291 -13.35 -11.77 17.94
CA SER A 291 -14.57 -10.95 17.80
C SER A 291 -15.78 -11.49 18.58
N PHE A 292 -15.72 -12.76 19.03
CA PHE A 292 -16.77 -13.40 19.83
C PHE A 292 -16.48 -13.38 21.35
N ILE A 293 -15.32 -12.82 21.76
CA ILE A 293 -14.96 -12.72 23.18
C ILE A 293 -15.61 -11.47 23.78
N PRO A 294 -16.30 -11.56 24.91
CA PRO A 294 -17.01 -10.43 25.52
C PRO A 294 -16.10 -9.27 25.96
N GLN A 295 -14.87 -9.58 26.38
CA GLN A 295 -13.86 -8.59 26.81
C GLN A 295 -12.63 -8.71 25.93
N VAL A 296 -12.59 -7.92 24.88
CA VAL A 296 -11.48 -7.89 23.93
C VAL A 296 -10.38 -6.97 24.46
N SER A 297 -9.18 -7.50 24.66
CA SER A 297 -8.00 -6.70 24.96
C SER A 297 -7.20 -6.40 23.68
N LEU A 298 -6.44 -5.30 23.70
CA LEU A 298 -5.55 -4.93 22.60
C LEU A 298 -4.57 -6.04 22.27
N THR A 299 -4.03 -6.72 23.29
CA THR A 299 -3.07 -7.82 23.11
C THR A 299 -3.69 -9.02 22.39
N LEU A 300 -4.93 -9.38 22.72
CA LEU A 300 -5.64 -10.47 22.06
C LEU A 300 -5.88 -10.22 20.57
N LEU A 301 -6.03 -8.95 20.18
CA LEU A 301 -6.13 -8.56 18.76
C LEU A 301 -4.78 -8.49 18.08
N LEU A 302 -3.80 -7.82 18.72
CA LEU A 302 -2.52 -7.51 18.07
C LEU A 302 -1.63 -8.74 17.92
N VAL A 303 -1.61 -9.67 18.86
CA VAL A 303 -0.73 -10.85 18.77
C VAL A 303 -1.01 -11.68 17.51
N PRO A 304 -2.24 -12.19 17.29
CA PRO A 304 -2.51 -12.94 16.07
C PRO A 304 -2.41 -12.07 14.80
N PHE A 305 -2.72 -10.78 14.88
CA PHE A 305 -2.53 -9.87 13.76
C PHE A 305 -1.05 -9.68 13.41
N CYS A 306 -0.16 -9.58 14.38
CA CYS A 306 1.29 -9.52 14.14
C CYS A 306 1.81 -10.82 13.49
N VAL A 307 1.28 -11.97 13.87
CA VAL A 307 1.59 -13.26 13.21
C VAL A 307 1.13 -13.25 11.75
N MET A 308 -0.05 -12.71 11.46
CA MET A 308 -0.55 -12.50 10.11
C MET A 308 0.35 -11.55 9.32
N ALA A 309 0.75 -10.42 9.90
CA ALA A 309 1.64 -9.45 9.27
C ALA A 309 3.02 -10.06 8.96
N MET A 310 3.56 -10.88 9.87
CA MET A 310 4.80 -11.61 9.65
C MET A 310 4.67 -12.61 8.50
N ALA A 311 3.56 -13.35 8.44
CA ALA A 311 3.28 -14.26 7.32
C ALA A 311 3.19 -13.51 5.99
N ASN A 312 2.52 -12.35 5.95
CA ASN A 312 2.43 -11.50 4.76
C ASN A 312 3.81 -11.02 4.29
N GLY A 313 4.67 -10.58 5.23
CA GLY A 313 6.04 -10.18 4.92
C GLY A 313 6.86 -11.28 4.24
N ALA A 314 6.60 -12.54 4.60
CA ALA A 314 7.24 -13.71 3.99
C ALA A 314 6.57 -14.15 2.68
N ILE A 315 5.25 -14.07 2.56
CA ILE A 315 4.48 -14.49 1.37
C ILE A 315 4.75 -13.56 0.18
N TYR A 316 4.75 -12.23 0.38
CA TYR A 316 4.82 -11.24 -0.70
C TYR A 316 6.00 -11.43 -1.66
N PRO A 317 7.26 -11.53 -1.19
CA PRO A 317 8.38 -11.69 -2.11
C PRO A 317 8.31 -12.99 -2.91
N ILE A 318 7.75 -14.06 -2.34
CA ILE A 318 7.62 -15.36 -3.00
C ILE A 318 6.60 -15.27 -4.15
N VAL A 319 5.38 -14.82 -3.87
CA VAL A 319 4.30 -14.82 -4.86
C VAL A 319 4.50 -13.76 -5.94
N VAL A 320 5.09 -12.61 -5.61
CA VAL A 320 5.44 -11.57 -6.60
C VAL A 320 6.52 -12.08 -7.55
N ALA A 321 7.58 -12.69 -7.02
CA ALA A 321 8.62 -13.27 -7.85
C ALA A 321 8.08 -14.38 -8.76
N GLN A 322 7.22 -15.26 -8.25
CA GLN A 322 6.59 -16.33 -9.01
C GLN A 322 5.65 -15.80 -10.11
N ALA A 323 4.86 -14.77 -9.83
CA ALA A 323 3.98 -14.16 -10.81
C ALA A 323 4.75 -13.56 -12.01
N LEU A 324 5.89 -12.92 -11.74
CA LEU A 324 6.66 -12.20 -12.75
C LEU A 324 7.64 -13.10 -13.51
N SER A 325 8.12 -14.19 -12.91
CA SER A 325 9.18 -15.05 -13.48
C SER A 325 8.84 -15.62 -14.86
N PRO A 326 7.60 -15.99 -15.23
CA PRO A 326 7.28 -16.49 -16.57
C PRO A 326 7.31 -15.42 -17.66
N PHE A 327 7.33 -14.14 -17.28
CA PHE A 327 7.16 -13.00 -18.21
C PHE A 327 8.34 -12.02 -18.16
N PRO A 328 9.60 -12.44 -18.36
CA PRO A 328 10.75 -11.55 -18.19
C PRO A 328 10.74 -10.36 -19.16
N GLN A 329 10.25 -10.57 -20.39
CA GLN A 329 10.13 -9.51 -21.40
C GLN A 329 8.94 -8.56 -21.19
N GLY A 330 7.92 -9.01 -20.42
CA GLY A 330 6.72 -8.25 -20.08
C GLY A 330 6.60 -7.93 -18.59
N ALA A 331 7.68 -8.04 -17.82
CA ALA A 331 7.65 -7.92 -16.36
C ALA A 331 7.03 -6.59 -15.87
N GLY A 332 7.25 -5.48 -16.58
CA GLY A 332 6.65 -4.19 -16.25
C GLY A 332 5.11 -4.19 -16.39
N ARG A 333 4.58 -4.79 -17.47
CA ARG A 333 3.12 -4.92 -17.65
C ARG A 333 2.50 -5.91 -16.67
N ALA A 334 3.21 -7.01 -16.40
CA ALA A 334 2.78 -8.00 -15.42
C ALA A 334 2.73 -7.38 -14.00
N ALA A 335 3.74 -6.62 -13.61
CA ALA A 335 3.76 -5.91 -12.34
C ALA A 335 2.67 -4.84 -12.25
N ALA A 336 2.43 -4.07 -13.31
CA ALA A 336 1.36 -3.06 -13.33
C ALA A 336 -0.02 -3.70 -13.15
N LEU A 337 -0.32 -4.78 -13.89
CA LEU A 337 -1.58 -5.50 -13.75
C LEU A 337 -1.71 -6.11 -12.36
N GLN A 338 -0.65 -6.73 -11.82
CA GLN A 338 -0.63 -7.29 -10.47
C GLN A 338 -0.97 -6.22 -9.42
N ASN A 339 -0.33 -5.06 -9.49
CA ASN A 339 -0.57 -3.96 -8.52
C ASN A 339 -1.99 -3.40 -8.66
N THR A 340 -2.50 -3.27 -9.89
CA THR A 340 -3.87 -2.81 -10.11
C THR A 340 -4.89 -3.79 -9.53
N LEU A 341 -4.73 -5.09 -9.77
CA LEU A 341 -5.62 -6.12 -9.23
C LEU A 341 -5.54 -6.20 -7.70
N GLN A 342 -4.33 -6.07 -7.15
CA GLN A 342 -4.10 -6.02 -5.71
C GLN A 342 -4.83 -4.83 -5.06
N LEU A 343 -4.61 -3.62 -5.57
CA LEU A 343 -5.26 -2.42 -5.02
C LEU A 343 -6.77 -2.41 -5.27
N GLY A 344 -7.22 -2.97 -6.39
CA GLY A 344 -8.65 -3.17 -6.65
C GLY A 344 -9.30 -4.07 -5.60
N LEU A 345 -8.67 -5.18 -5.24
CA LEU A 345 -9.18 -6.06 -4.19
C LEU A 345 -9.11 -5.40 -2.80
N CYS A 346 -8.04 -4.63 -2.53
CA CYS A 346 -7.93 -3.82 -1.31
C CYS A 346 -9.07 -2.78 -1.21
N PHE A 347 -9.41 -2.14 -2.34
CA PHE A 347 -10.55 -1.24 -2.42
C PHE A 347 -11.86 -1.94 -2.04
N PHE A 348 -12.16 -3.10 -2.65
CA PHE A 348 -13.40 -3.84 -2.36
C PHE A 348 -13.45 -4.31 -0.90
N ALA A 349 -12.36 -4.81 -0.34
CA ALA A 349 -12.29 -5.21 1.06
C ALA A 349 -12.50 -4.01 2.01
N SER A 350 -11.83 -2.89 1.74
CA SER A 350 -11.98 -1.65 2.49
C SER A 350 -13.41 -1.08 2.39
N LEU A 351 -14.01 -1.10 1.18
CA LEU A 351 -15.37 -0.65 0.96
C LEU A 351 -16.39 -1.52 1.73
N LEU A 352 -16.21 -2.83 1.73
CA LEU A 352 -17.07 -3.76 2.44
C LEU A 352 -17.01 -3.52 3.96
N VAL A 353 -15.82 -3.28 4.51
CA VAL A 353 -15.67 -2.86 5.91
C VAL A 353 -16.38 -1.53 6.16
N SER A 354 -16.20 -0.55 5.28
CA SER A 354 -16.78 0.79 5.43
C SER A 354 -18.31 0.79 5.42
N THR A 355 -18.92 -0.01 4.55
CA THR A 355 -20.38 -0.09 4.42
C THR A 355 -21.05 -0.80 5.60
N LEU A 356 -20.33 -1.71 6.25
CA LEU A 356 -20.83 -2.52 7.36
C LEU A 356 -20.16 -2.17 8.70
N ILE A 357 -19.71 -0.93 8.86
CA ILE A 357 -18.91 -0.46 10.02
C ILE A 357 -19.70 -0.41 11.34
N ALA A 358 -20.99 -0.67 11.34
CA ALA A 358 -21.82 -0.67 12.56
C ALA A 358 -21.31 -1.64 13.64
N THR A 359 -20.70 -2.76 13.22
CA THR A 359 -20.02 -3.71 14.11
C THR A 359 -18.55 -3.86 13.66
N PRO A 360 -17.69 -2.85 13.96
CA PRO A 360 -16.40 -2.71 13.30
C PRO A 360 -15.49 -3.95 13.47
N LEU A 361 -15.45 -4.54 14.67
CA LEU A 361 -14.61 -5.70 14.95
C LEU A 361 -15.05 -6.93 14.14
N LEU A 362 -16.34 -7.31 14.26
CA LEU A 362 -16.86 -8.50 13.58
C LEU A 362 -16.80 -8.34 12.05
N THR A 363 -17.18 -7.16 11.54
CA THR A 363 -17.12 -6.89 10.10
C THR A 363 -15.69 -6.97 9.55
N THR A 364 -14.76 -6.27 10.20
CA THR A 364 -13.35 -6.25 9.76
C THR A 364 -12.76 -7.65 9.74
N THR A 365 -12.93 -8.40 10.83
CA THR A 365 -12.37 -9.75 10.94
C THR A 365 -13.04 -10.76 10.01
N SER A 366 -14.34 -10.59 9.72
CA SER A 366 -15.05 -11.42 8.73
C SER A 366 -14.59 -11.15 7.30
N VAL A 367 -14.35 -9.88 6.94
CA VAL A 367 -13.75 -9.53 5.65
C VAL A 367 -12.33 -10.11 5.53
N MET A 368 -11.53 -10.04 6.60
CA MET A 368 -10.20 -10.68 6.63
C MET A 368 -10.32 -12.20 6.41
N LEU A 369 -11.31 -12.87 7.02
CA LEU A 369 -11.54 -14.30 6.82
C LEU A 369 -11.91 -14.64 5.35
N LEU A 370 -12.75 -13.84 4.71
CA LEU A 370 -13.08 -13.98 3.29
C LEU A 370 -11.82 -13.86 2.41
N THR A 371 -10.93 -12.91 2.72
CA THR A 371 -9.67 -12.78 1.97
C THR A 371 -8.74 -13.97 2.21
N ALA A 372 -8.74 -14.58 3.39
CA ALA A 372 -7.97 -15.81 3.65
C ALA A 372 -8.49 -16.99 2.81
N LEU A 373 -9.80 -17.13 2.65
CA LEU A 373 -10.40 -18.13 1.76
C LEU A 373 -10.01 -17.87 0.30
N LEU A 374 -10.01 -16.61 -0.11
CA LEU A 374 -9.57 -16.21 -1.47
C LEU A 374 -8.09 -16.51 -1.70
N ALA A 375 -7.23 -16.32 -0.71
CA ALA A 375 -5.81 -16.70 -0.80
C ALA A 375 -5.64 -18.20 -0.96
N GLY A 376 -6.44 -19.02 -0.25
CA GLY A 376 -6.50 -20.47 -0.42
C GLY A 376 -6.94 -20.89 -1.82
N LEU A 377 -7.96 -20.23 -2.38
CA LEU A 377 -8.40 -20.43 -3.76
C LEU A 377 -7.28 -20.06 -4.76
N GLY A 378 -6.60 -18.94 -4.55
CA GLY A 378 -5.45 -18.53 -5.37
C GLY A 378 -4.34 -19.58 -5.39
N TYR A 379 -4.04 -20.18 -4.24
CA TYR A 379 -3.07 -21.26 -4.13
C TYR A 379 -3.54 -22.55 -4.86
N TRP A 380 -4.79 -22.90 -4.76
CA TRP A 380 -5.36 -24.01 -5.50
C TRP A 380 -5.25 -23.83 -7.02
N VAL A 381 -5.60 -22.63 -7.53
CA VAL A 381 -5.49 -22.28 -8.96
C VAL A 381 -4.03 -22.35 -9.42
N GLN A 382 -3.09 -21.81 -8.62
CA GLN A 382 -1.66 -21.87 -8.90
C GLN A 382 -1.16 -23.32 -9.01
N LYS A 383 -1.57 -24.18 -8.08
CA LYS A 383 -1.15 -25.59 -8.03
C LYS A 383 -1.65 -26.40 -9.24
N GLN A 384 -2.86 -26.10 -9.75
CA GLN A 384 -3.37 -26.73 -10.97
C GLN A 384 -2.58 -26.37 -12.22
N ALA A 385 -1.90 -25.22 -12.24
CA ALA A 385 -1.08 -24.80 -13.37
C ALA A 385 0.30 -25.49 -13.42
N ILE A 386 0.72 -26.13 -12.33
CA ILE A 386 2.01 -26.84 -12.24
C ILE A 386 1.87 -28.34 -12.55
N LYS A 387 0.62 -28.85 -12.47
CA LYS A 387 0.26 -30.21 -12.91
C LYS A 387 0.02 -30.23 -14.43
#